data_4b002988b759001ff0b4212dd5204c88
#
_entry.id   4b002988b759001ff0b4212dd5204c88
#
_cell.length_a   1.000
_cell.length_b   1.000
_cell.length_c   1.000
_cell.angle_alpha   90.00
_cell.angle_beta   90.00
_cell.angle_gamma   90.00
#
_symmetry.space_group_name_H-M   'P 1'
#
loop_
_entity.id
_entity.type
_entity.pdbx_description
1 polymer ?
#
loop_
_entity_poly.entity_id
_entity_poly.type
_entity_poly.pdbx_seq_one_letter_code
_entity_poly.pdbx_strand_id
1 'polypeptide(L)'
;MSPTEAPAAPGGGRARRAPLALLGIYLGLVAAAAIALLPFAFSLMTAFASPDPAHRSPLAPSGPRPVDSFGAVLGGPADLAGAIGTTLAAVAVVTGAQVTSSVLAAYAFARLRFPGREPLFRLFLVAMTIPTPALLVPLYLMTAGAGLRNTFWGVVVPFMLASPGAVLLLRESFRSVPRELIDAARIDGAGHMRILTRIVLPASRPTLTALILITAVNQWNSFMWPRIIANQSPRVVTVAAAALQFHHNAGRAHMMAAAALVLIPVVVLLLVLRGRVGGDALLGVERGAAAARMMGRRRAVRRPGPAAGRRAARRRPPPGPPPSGSPGASSPPGRRRRDGGR
;
A
#
# COMPACT_ATOMS: atom_id res chain seq x y z
N MET A 1 3.50 -7.09 -70.84
CA MET A 1 3.54 -8.09 -69.77
C MET A 1 4.77 -7.78 -68.90
N SER A 2 4.52 -7.08 -67.79
CA SER A 2 5.58 -6.74 -66.84
C SER A 2 5.39 -7.59 -65.59
N PRO A 3 6.45 -8.20 -65.03
CA PRO A 3 6.31 -9.06 -63.85
C PRO A 3 6.18 -8.22 -62.56
N THR A 4 5.20 -8.60 -61.78
CA THR A 4 4.87 -8.04 -60.46
C THR A 4 5.95 -8.44 -59.46
N GLU A 5 6.69 -7.48 -58.93
CA GLU A 5 7.60 -7.67 -57.78
C GLU A 5 6.82 -8.00 -56.53
N ALA A 6 7.12 -9.15 -55.93
CA ALA A 6 6.64 -9.55 -54.62
C ALA A 6 7.37 -8.78 -53.51
N PRO A 7 6.70 -8.32 -52.46
CA PRO A 7 7.38 -7.63 -51.35
C PRO A 7 8.23 -8.56 -50.54
N ALA A 8 9.49 -8.18 -50.33
CA ALA A 8 10.47 -8.89 -49.52
C ALA A 8 10.00 -9.01 -48.07
N ALA A 9 10.10 -10.21 -47.52
CA ALA A 9 9.79 -10.51 -46.12
C ALA A 9 10.78 -9.78 -45.18
N PRO A 10 10.30 -9.18 -44.06
CA PRO A 10 11.20 -8.49 -43.13
C PRO A 10 12.04 -9.51 -42.35
N GLY A 11 13.35 -9.28 -42.42
CA GLY A 11 14.40 -10.14 -41.95
C GLY A 11 14.30 -10.62 -40.46
N GLY A 12 14.55 -11.91 -40.29
CA GLY A 12 14.59 -12.68 -39.06
C GLY A 12 15.76 -12.39 -38.12
N GLY A 13 16.01 -11.12 -37.77
CA GLY A 13 17.12 -10.72 -36.88
C GLY A 13 16.75 -10.53 -35.39
N ARG A 14 15.46 -10.53 -35.03
CA ARG A 14 15.03 -10.20 -33.66
C ARG A 14 14.86 -11.38 -32.70
N ALA A 15 14.80 -12.62 -33.17
CA ALA A 15 14.49 -13.78 -32.33
C ALA A 15 15.67 -14.32 -31.49
N ARG A 16 16.92 -14.02 -31.85
CA ARG A 16 18.10 -14.57 -31.14
C ARG A 16 18.61 -13.72 -29.96
N ARG A 17 18.20 -12.46 -29.83
CA ARG A 17 18.64 -11.54 -28.74
C ARG A 17 17.81 -11.66 -27.46
N ALA A 18 16.61 -12.24 -27.53
CA ALA A 18 15.72 -12.41 -26.42
C ALA A 18 16.27 -13.27 -25.26
N PRO A 19 16.91 -14.46 -25.52
CA PRO A 19 17.41 -15.30 -24.42
C PRO A 19 18.60 -14.71 -23.68
N LEU A 20 19.50 -14.01 -24.39
CA LEU A 20 20.67 -13.36 -23.74
C LEU A 20 20.25 -12.15 -22.89
N ALA A 21 19.28 -11.38 -23.35
CA ALA A 21 18.73 -10.27 -22.57
C ALA A 21 18.00 -10.78 -21.32
N LEU A 22 17.23 -11.85 -21.44
CA LEU A 22 16.59 -12.50 -20.29
C LEU A 22 17.62 -13.05 -19.30
N LEU A 23 18.67 -13.71 -19.78
CA LEU A 23 19.75 -14.20 -18.92
C LEU A 23 20.40 -13.05 -18.15
N GLY A 24 20.71 -11.92 -18.82
CA GLY A 24 21.26 -10.73 -18.17
C GLY A 24 20.32 -10.16 -17.08
N ILE A 25 19.02 -10.13 -17.34
CA ILE A 25 18.01 -9.70 -16.36
C ILE A 25 17.98 -10.65 -15.15
N TYR A 26 17.98 -11.97 -15.37
CA TYR A 26 17.98 -12.94 -14.28
C TYR A 26 19.28 -12.88 -13.45
N LEU A 27 20.43 -12.76 -14.09
CA LEU A 27 21.71 -12.58 -13.39
C LEU A 27 21.72 -11.29 -12.56
N GLY A 28 21.21 -10.19 -13.11
CA GLY A 28 21.05 -8.93 -12.38
C GLY A 28 20.14 -9.06 -11.17
N LEU A 29 19.00 -9.72 -11.32
CA LEU A 29 18.07 -9.97 -10.23
C LEU A 29 18.65 -10.87 -9.13
N VAL A 30 19.38 -11.94 -9.51
CA VAL A 30 20.05 -12.83 -8.55
C VAL A 30 21.16 -12.09 -7.82
N ALA A 31 21.98 -11.30 -8.51
CA ALA A 31 23.00 -10.47 -7.89
C ALA A 31 22.40 -9.45 -6.92
N ALA A 32 21.36 -8.75 -7.31
CA ALA A 32 20.66 -7.81 -6.45
C ALA A 32 20.05 -8.50 -5.21
N ALA A 33 19.45 -9.68 -5.39
CA ALA A 33 18.93 -10.47 -4.28
C ALA A 33 20.05 -10.95 -3.35
N ALA A 34 21.17 -11.41 -3.88
CA ALA A 34 22.33 -11.83 -3.08
C ALA A 34 22.88 -10.66 -2.25
N ILE A 35 23.06 -9.47 -2.84
CA ILE A 35 23.51 -8.26 -2.15
C ILE A 35 22.52 -7.87 -1.05
N ALA A 36 21.20 -7.92 -1.32
CA ALA A 36 20.17 -7.58 -0.34
C ALA A 36 20.11 -8.58 0.83
N LEU A 37 20.39 -9.87 0.59
CA LEU A 37 20.40 -10.92 1.61
C LEU A 37 21.70 -11.00 2.40
N LEU A 38 22.79 -10.44 1.89
CA LEU A 38 24.14 -10.52 2.50
C LEU A 38 24.15 -10.03 3.96
N PRO A 39 23.58 -8.85 4.34
CA PRO A 39 23.58 -8.40 5.73
C PRO A 39 22.79 -9.33 6.66
N PHE A 40 21.73 -9.95 6.17
CA PHE A 40 20.95 -10.91 6.95
C PHE A 40 21.69 -12.21 7.15
N ALA A 41 22.34 -12.72 6.10
CA ALA A 41 23.19 -13.90 6.19
C ALA A 41 24.34 -13.67 7.16
N PHE A 42 25.01 -12.52 7.09
CA PHE A 42 26.07 -12.14 8.01
C PHE A 42 25.58 -12.05 9.47
N SER A 43 24.43 -11.43 9.71
CA SER A 43 23.82 -11.36 11.05
C SER A 43 23.50 -12.76 11.61
N LEU A 44 22.95 -13.63 10.77
CA LEU A 44 22.63 -14.99 11.15
C LEU A 44 23.89 -15.82 11.44
N MET A 45 24.89 -15.75 10.59
CA MET A 45 26.19 -16.43 10.81
C MET A 45 26.85 -15.96 12.11
N THR A 46 26.82 -14.65 12.40
CA THR A 46 27.38 -14.08 13.62
C THR A 46 26.57 -14.48 14.86
N ALA A 47 25.24 -14.64 14.75
CA ALA A 47 24.39 -15.11 15.84
C ALA A 47 24.74 -16.56 16.30
N PHE A 48 25.26 -17.36 15.38
CA PHE A 48 25.75 -18.72 15.63
C PHE A 48 27.24 -18.79 15.99
N ALA A 49 27.95 -17.65 16.01
CA ALA A 49 29.36 -17.60 16.41
C ALA A 49 29.49 -17.72 17.94
N SER A 50 30.58 -18.34 18.40
CA SER A 50 30.91 -18.39 19.82
C SER A 50 31.14 -16.98 20.39
N PRO A 51 30.67 -16.67 21.61
CA PRO A 51 30.90 -15.37 22.25
C PRO A 51 32.36 -15.17 22.73
N ASP A 52 33.27 -16.13 22.49
CA ASP A 52 34.64 -16.08 22.96
C ASP A 52 35.41 -14.90 22.33
N PRO A 53 35.89 -13.95 23.15
CA PRO A 53 36.66 -12.79 22.66
C PRO A 53 38.00 -13.14 22.05
N ALA A 54 38.52 -14.36 22.26
CA ALA A 54 39.78 -14.82 21.68
C ALA A 54 39.69 -15.09 20.18
N HIS A 55 38.51 -15.33 19.63
CA HIS A 55 38.29 -15.59 18.21
C HIS A 55 37.73 -14.34 17.51
N ARG A 56 38.64 -13.43 17.16
CA ARG A 56 38.30 -12.12 16.55
C ARG A 56 38.05 -12.15 15.04
N SER A 57 37.89 -13.29 14.41
CA SER A 57 37.56 -13.32 12.98
C SER A 57 36.10 -13.03 12.75
N PRO A 58 35.74 -11.92 12.05
CA PRO A 58 34.34 -11.58 11.78
C PRO A 58 33.65 -12.51 10.79
N LEU A 59 34.41 -13.39 10.12
CA LEU A 59 33.95 -14.23 9.02
C LEU A 59 34.00 -15.74 9.31
N ALA A 60 34.54 -16.17 10.47
CA ALA A 60 34.60 -17.57 10.83
C ALA A 60 33.71 -17.85 12.06
N PRO A 61 32.65 -18.65 11.97
CA PRO A 61 31.95 -19.14 13.13
C PRO A 61 32.85 -20.11 13.88
N SER A 62 33.35 -19.69 15.05
CA SER A 62 34.24 -20.51 15.87
C SER A 62 33.41 -21.28 16.90
N GLY A 63 33.30 -22.58 16.66
CA GLY A 63 32.82 -23.58 17.61
C GLY A 63 31.29 -23.76 17.70
N PRO A 64 30.83 -24.98 17.98
CA PRO A 64 29.41 -25.34 17.96
C PRO A 64 28.76 -25.11 19.32
N ARG A 65 28.32 -23.88 19.63
CA ARG A 65 27.37 -23.62 20.72
C ARG A 65 26.34 -22.57 20.33
N PRO A 66 25.55 -22.79 19.26
CA PRO A 66 24.57 -21.82 18.80
C PRO A 66 23.41 -21.60 19.78
N VAL A 67 23.17 -22.58 20.64
CA VAL A 67 22.00 -22.57 21.55
C VAL A 67 22.17 -21.58 22.71
N ASP A 68 23.41 -21.36 23.17
CA ASP A 68 23.69 -20.54 24.34
C ASP A 68 23.36 -19.05 24.11
N SER A 69 23.67 -18.52 22.92
CA SER A 69 23.38 -17.11 22.56
C SER A 69 21.86 -16.85 22.46
N PHE A 70 21.12 -17.76 21.85
CA PHE A 70 19.67 -17.63 21.72
C PHE A 70 18.97 -17.84 23.08
N GLY A 71 19.40 -18.82 23.86
CA GLY A 71 18.86 -19.07 25.21
C GLY A 71 19.11 -17.89 26.15
N ALA A 72 20.32 -17.33 26.14
CA ALA A 72 20.70 -16.18 26.95
C ALA A 72 19.90 -14.92 26.58
N VAL A 73 19.56 -14.75 25.30
CA VAL A 73 18.79 -13.59 24.83
C VAL A 73 17.29 -13.76 25.10
N LEU A 74 16.75 -14.98 24.97
CA LEU A 74 15.33 -15.25 25.20
C LEU A 74 14.95 -15.16 26.67
N GLY A 75 15.72 -15.78 27.56
CA GLY A 75 15.43 -15.87 29.01
C GLY A 75 16.33 -15.00 29.89
N GLY A 76 17.23 -14.20 29.30
CA GLY A 76 18.17 -13.36 30.06
C GLY A 76 17.57 -11.99 30.49
N PRO A 77 18.41 -11.07 30.96
CA PRO A 77 17.98 -9.75 31.47
C PRO A 77 17.20 -8.89 30.47
N ALA A 78 17.30 -9.19 29.16
CA ALA A 78 16.55 -8.52 28.13
C ALA A 78 15.12 -9.02 27.98
N ASP A 79 14.82 -10.22 28.49
CA ASP A 79 13.50 -10.90 28.39
C ASP A 79 12.89 -10.77 26.98
N LEU A 80 13.66 -11.19 25.98
CA LEU A 80 13.22 -11.03 24.59
C LEU A 80 11.96 -11.87 24.29
N ALA A 81 11.78 -12.99 25.00
CA ALA A 81 10.58 -13.82 24.87
C ALA A 81 9.32 -13.07 25.33
N GLY A 82 9.35 -12.44 26.50
CA GLY A 82 8.26 -11.59 26.99
C GLY A 82 8.02 -10.37 26.08
N ALA A 83 9.11 -9.78 25.57
CA ALA A 83 9.02 -8.65 24.64
C ALA A 83 8.41 -9.05 23.28
N ILE A 84 8.70 -10.24 22.74
CA ILE A 84 8.04 -10.81 21.56
C ILE A 84 6.53 -10.99 21.82
N GLY A 85 6.16 -11.58 22.97
CA GLY A 85 4.76 -11.75 23.35
C GLY A 85 4.03 -10.44 23.46
N THR A 86 4.62 -9.43 24.11
CA THR A 86 4.07 -8.06 24.22
C THR A 86 3.87 -7.44 22.83
N THR A 87 4.86 -7.59 21.95
CA THR A 87 4.78 -7.02 20.59
C THR A 87 3.70 -7.71 19.76
N LEU A 88 3.61 -9.05 19.82
CA LEU A 88 2.55 -9.79 19.12
C LEU A 88 1.16 -9.37 19.61
N ALA A 89 0.97 -9.22 20.92
CA ALA A 89 -0.27 -8.70 21.48
C ALA A 89 -0.57 -7.27 20.98
N ALA A 90 0.41 -6.38 21.00
CA ALA A 90 0.26 -5.01 20.50
C ALA A 90 -0.08 -4.98 19.01
N VAL A 91 0.61 -5.78 18.19
CA VAL A 91 0.32 -5.91 16.75
C VAL A 91 -1.10 -6.40 16.53
N ALA A 92 -1.55 -7.43 17.25
CA ALA A 92 -2.90 -7.98 17.11
C ALA A 92 -3.97 -6.95 17.50
N VAL A 93 -3.82 -6.29 18.66
CA VAL A 93 -4.77 -5.31 19.17
C VAL A 93 -4.83 -4.07 18.28
N VAL A 94 -3.68 -3.47 17.96
CA VAL A 94 -3.64 -2.26 17.11
C VAL A 94 -4.12 -2.56 15.71
N THR A 95 -3.63 -3.63 15.08
CA THR A 95 -4.07 -3.97 13.70
C THR A 95 -5.55 -4.26 13.66
N GLY A 96 -6.07 -5.05 14.60
CA GLY A 96 -7.51 -5.35 14.68
C GLY A 96 -8.37 -4.11 14.86
N ALA A 97 -8.05 -3.27 15.82
CA ALA A 97 -8.81 -2.06 16.13
C ALA A 97 -8.70 -0.99 15.03
N GLN A 98 -7.47 -0.71 14.57
CA GLN A 98 -7.21 0.29 13.54
C GLN A 98 -7.82 -0.09 12.19
N VAL A 99 -7.69 -1.35 11.76
CA VAL A 99 -8.29 -1.81 10.50
C VAL A 99 -9.81 -1.76 10.58
N THR A 100 -10.40 -2.22 11.70
CA THR A 100 -11.86 -2.19 11.88
C THR A 100 -12.40 -0.77 11.85
N SER A 101 -11.81 0.14 12.63
CA SER A 101 -12.23 1.55 12.67
C SER A 101 -12.01 2.25 11.32
N SER A 102 -10.89 1.94 10.61
CA SER A 102 -10.62 2.47 9.27
C SER A 102 -11.60 1.95 8.23
N VAL A 103 -12.02 0.68 8.29
CA VAL A 103 -13.05 0.09 7.42
C VAL A 103 -14.38 0.83 7.60
N LEU A 104 -14.81 1.05 8.85
CA LEU A 104 -16.05 1.74 9.13
C LEU A 104 -16.02 3.20 8.65
N ALA A 105 -14.94 3.92 8.94
CA ALA A 105 -14.74 5.30 8.49
C ALA A 105 -14.67 5.39 6.95
N ALA A 106 -13.91 4.52 6.30
CA ALA A 106 -13.79 4.48 4.85
C ALA A 106 -15.12 4.16 4.17
N TYR A 107 -15.93 3.25 4.73
CA TYR A 107 -17.26 2.95 4.23
C TYR A 107 -18.18 4.15 4.35
N ALA A 108 -18.16 4.85 5.49
CA ALA A 108 -18.92 6.06 5.68
C ALA A 108 -18.57 7.13 4.63
N PHE A 109 -17.28 7.40 4.43
CA PHE A 109 -16.80 8.37 3.44
C PHE A 109 -17.01 7.93 1.97
N ALA A 110 -17.06 6.62 1.69
CA ALA A 110 -17.26 6.13 0.33
C ALA A 110 -18.73 6.05 -0.08
N ARG A 111 -19.61 5.64 0.84
CA ARG A 111 -20.97 5.15 0.51
C ARG A 111 -22.10 5.85 1.22
N LEU A 112 -21.86 6.47 2.37
CA LEU A 112 -22.90 7.20 3.09
C LEU A 112 -22.95 8.67 2.65
N ARG A 113 -24.15 9.26 2.79
CA ARG A 113 -24.40 10.69 2.61
C ARG A 113 -24.70 11.30 3.96
N PHE A 114 -23.83 12.18 4.43
CA PHE A 114 -24.05 12.93 5.67
C PHE A 114 -23.49 14.34 5.53
N PRO A 115 -24.05 15.32 6.26
CA PRO A 115 -23.54 16.69 6.25
C PRO A 115 -22.09 16.73 6.77
N GLY A 116 -21.25 17.53 6.15
CA GLY A 116 -19.84 17.65 6.56
C GLY A 116 -18.90 16.54 6.07
N ARG A 117 -19.37 15.58 5.24
CA ARG A 117 -18.53 14.47 4.74
C ARG A 117 -17.26 14.93 4.06
N GLU A 118 -17.34 15.88 3.14
CA GLU A 118 -16.19 16.33 2.36
C GLU A 118 -15.20 17.16 3.18
N PRO A 119 -15.60 18.14 4.01
CA PRO A 119 -14.66 18.84 4.89
C PRO A 119 -14.00 17.90 5.91
N LEU A 120 -14.75 16.96 6.49
CA LEU A 120 -14.17 15.97 7.41
C LEU A 120 -13.15 15.07 6.72
N PHE A 121 -13.44 14.61 5.50
CA PHE A 121 -12.48 13.83 4.72
C PHE A 121 -11.22 14.65 4.37
N ARG A 122 -11.37 15.92 4.00
CA ARG A 122 -10.23 16.83 3.79
C ARG A 122 -9.39 17.00 5.05
N LEU A 123 -10.00 17.06 6.22
CA LEU A 123 -9.28 17.09 7.49
C LEU A 123 -8.40 15.83 7.68
N PHE A 124 -8.91 14.64 7.33
CA PHE A 124 -8.11 13.41 7.32
C PHE A 124 -6.91 13.51 6.38
N LEU A 125 -7.07 14.11 5.19
CA LEU A 125 -5.97 14.29 4.25
C LEU A 125 -4.93 15.29 4.78
N VAL A 126 -5.36 16.39 5.37
CA VAL A 126 -4.47 17.36 6.02
C VAL A 126 -3.69 16.73 7.18
N ALA A 127 -4.35 15.89 7.99
CA ALA A 127 -3.68 15.17 9.07
C ALA A 127 -2.53 14.26 8.60
N MET A 128 -2.55 13.75 7.35
CA MET A 128 -1.44 12.98 6.78
C MET A 128 -0.17 13.82 6.54
N THR A 129 -0.28 15.14 6.44
CA THR A 129 0.87 16.01 6.21
C THR A 129 1.68 16.27 7.49
N ILE A 130 1.11 15.93 8.65
CA ILE A 130 1.78 16.13 9.94
C ILE A 130 2.78 14.98 10.14
N PRO A 131 4.09 15.28 10.25
CA PRO A 131 5.10 14.25 10.47
C PRO A 131 4.91 13.60 11.85
N THR A 132 4.92 12.28 11.90
CA THR A 132 4.77 11.50 13.16
C THR A 132 5.70 11.95 14.28
N PRO A 133 7.00 12.28 14.04
CA PRO A 133 7.87 12.77 15.10
C PRO A 133 7.40 14.06 15.79
N ALA A 134 6.71 14.94 15.08
CA ALA A 134 6.17 16.17 15.66
C ALA A 134 5.03 15.92 16.67
N LEU A 135 4.36 14.79 16.53
CA LEU A 135 3.26 14.37 17.42
C LEU A 135 3.76 13.66 18.70
N LEU A 136 5.04 13.26 18.78
CA LEU A 136 5.53 12.45 19.89
C LEU A 136 5.37 13.14 21.25
N VAL A 137 5.71 14.42 21.35
CA VAL A 137 5.62 15.17 22.61
C VAL A 137 4.17 15.39 23.04
N PRO A 138 3.26 15.93 22.20
CA PRO A 138 1.85 16.06 22.56
C PRO A 138 1.21 14.71 22.94
N LEU A 139 1.51 13.67 22.16
CA LEU A 139 0.96 12.34 22.39
C LEU A 139 1.44 11.74 23.73
N TYR A 140 2.73 11.95 24.07
CA TYR A 140 3.29 11.55 25.36
C TYR A 140 2.58 12.25 26.52
N LEU A 141 2.40 13.57 26.43
CA LEU A 141 1.76 14.35 27.50
C LEU A 141 0.31 13.89 27.72
N MET A 142 -0.43 13.66 26.64
CA MET A 142 -1.81 13.15 26.72
C MET A 142 -1.88 11.75 27.34
N THR A 143 -1.01 10.84 26.87
CA THR A 143 -1.01 9.45 27.32
C THR A 143 -0.50 9.30 28.74
N ALA A 144 0.54 10.05 29.13
CA ALA A 144 1.08 10.10 30.47
C ALA A 144 0.08 10.75 31.45
N GLY A 145 -0.57 11.86 31.04
CA GLY A 145 -1.63 12.51 31.81
C GLY A 145 -2.84 11.63 32.06
N ALA A 146 -3.14 10.68 31.15
CA ALA A 146 -4.15 9.65 31.33
C ALA A 146 -3.69 8.47 32.23
N GLY A 147 -2.48 8.53 32.85
CA GLY A 147 -1.96 7.49 33.71
C GLY A 147 -1.51 6.21 33.00
N LEU A 148 -1.35 6.24 31.66
CA LEU A 148 -1.03 5.05 30.86
C LEU A 148 0.49 4.85 30.66
N ARG A 149 1.34 5.66 31.30
CA ARG A 149 2.79 5.50 31.26
C ARG A 149 3.21 4.14 31.83
N ASN A 150 4.17 3.48 31.19
CA ASN A 150 4.67 2.16 31.55
C ASN A 150 3.57 1.08 31.61
N THR A 151 2.55 1.20 30.77
CA THR A 151 1.50 0.20 30.60
C THR A 151 1.42 -0.31 29.17
N PHE A 152 0.88 -1.50 28.98
CA PHE A 152 0.56 -2.02 27.63
C PHE A 152 -0.40 -1.10 26.88
N TRP A 153 -1.41 -0.56 27.57
CA TRP A 153 -2.39 0.34 26.98
C TRP A 153 -1.78 1.67 26.52
N GLY A 154 -0.76 2.17 27.21
CA GLY A 154 -0.01 3.33 26.75
C GLY A 154 0.69 3.11 25.42
N VAL A 155 1.12 1.88 25.14
CA VAL A 155 1.74 1.53 23.85
C VAL A 155 0.70 1.47 22.74
N VAL A 156 -0.50 0.94 22.97
CA VAL A 156 -1.46 0.58 21.90
C VAL A 156 -2.58 1.59 21.66
N VAL A 157 -3.13 2.20 22.73
CA VAL A 157 -4.31 3.07 22.64
C VAL A 157 -4.19 4.21 21.62
N PRO A 158 -3.08 4.94 21.53
CA PRO A 158 -2.96 6.04 20.57
C PRO A 158 -3.09 5.63 19.10
N PHE A 159 -2.86 4.35 18.79
CA PHE A 159 -2.85 3.82 17.42
C PHE A 159 -4.06 2.93 17.09
N MET A 160 -5.01 2.76 18.00
CA MET A 160 -6.18 1.89 17.80
C MET A 160 -7.23 2.50 16.86
N LEU A 161 -7.22 3.79 16.65
CA LEU A 161 -8.20 4.47 15.83
C LEU A 161 -7.80 4.50 14.35
N ALA A 162 -8.78 4.80 13.51
CA ALA A 162 -8.62 4.89 12.07
C ALA A 162 -7.48 5.83 11.66
N SER A 163 -6.51 5.31 10.93
CA SER A 163 -5.44 6.14 10.40
C SER A 163 -5.87 6.81 9.09
N PRO A 164 -5.46 8.05 8.84
CA PRO A 164 -5.80 8.76 7.61
C PRO A 164 -5.43 8.02 6.34
N GLY A 165 -4.22 7.43 6.29
CA GLY A 165 -3.75 6.64 5.15
C GLY A 165 -4.57 5.38 4.89
N ALA A 166 -4.96 4.66 5.96
CA ALA A 166 -5.83 3.50 5.86
C ALA A 166 -7.22 3.86 5.33
N VAL A 167 -7.80 4.96 5.85
CA VAL A 167 -9.11 5.45 5.41
C VAL A 167 -9.07 5.86 3.94
N LEU A 168 -8.04 6.57 3.50
CA LEU A 168 -7.87 6.96 2.09
C LEU A 168 -7.79 5.72 1.17
N LEU A 169 -6.91 4.78 1.49
CA LEU A 169 -6.70 3.57 0.71
C LEU A 169 -7.98 2.74 0.58
N LEU A 170 -8.67 2.50 1.70
CA LEU A 170 -9.91 1.74 1.71
C LEU A 170 -11.06 2.48 1.04
N ARG A 171 -11.17 3.81 1.21
CA ARG A 171 -12.21 4.61 0.56
C ARG A 171 -12.14 4.49 -0.96
N GLU A 172 -10.95 4.60 -1.55
CA GLU A 172 -10.79 4.47 -3.00
C GLU A 172 -11.12 3.04 -3.46
N SER A 173 -10.68 2.01 -2.72
CA SER A 173 -11.05 0.62 -2.99
C SER A 173 -12.57 0.40 -2.88
N PHE A 174 -13.22 0.96 -1.86
CA PHE A 174 -14.68 0.82 -1.70
C PHE A 174 -15.45 1.56 -2.79
N ARG A 175 -14.94 2.69 -3.29
CA ARG A 175 -15.55 3.43 -4.40
C ARG A 175 -15.47 2.70 -5.73
N SER A 176 -14.47 1.85 -5.94
CA SER A 176 -14.31 1.06 -7.17
C SER A 176 -15.35 -0.07 -7.30
N VAL A 177 -16.01 -0.48 -6.21
CA VAL A 177 -17.10 -1.46 -6.26
C VAL A 177 -18.29 -0.88 -7.03
N PRO A 178 -18.82 -1.56 -8.08
CA PRO A 178 -19.96 -1.07 -8.89
C PRO A 178 -21.19 -0.71 -8.04
N ARG A 179 -21.83 0.40 -8.37
CA ARG A 179 -23.03 0.87 -7.64
C ARG A 179 -24.20 -0.06 -7.85
N GLU A 180 -24.30 -0.67 -9.02
CA GLU A 180 -25.35 -1.60 -9.42
C GLU A 180 -25.47 -2.79 -8.44
N LEU A 181 -24.33 -3.31 -7.95
CA LEU A 181 -24.32 -4.38 -6.96
C LEU A 181 -24.87 -3.93 -5.60
N ILE A 182 -24.61 -2.69 -5.23
CA ILE A 182 -25.08 -2.11 -3.96
C ILE A 182 -26.58 -1.81 -4.04
N ASP A 183 -27.02 -1.27 -5.18
CA ASP A 183 -28.41 -0.89 -5.39
C ASP A 183 -29.31 -2.14 -5.50
N ALA A 184 -28.85 -3.20 -6.18
CA ALA A 184 -29.52 -4.51 -6.18
C ALA A 184 -29.68 -5.07 -4.75
N ALA A 185 -28.61 -5.06 -3.95
CA ALA A 185 -28.68 -5.53 -2.57
C ALA A 185 -29.63 -4.69 -1.70
N ARG A 186 -29.79 -3.40 -1.97
CA ARG A 186 -30.76 -2.54 -1.27
C ARG A 186 -32.19 -2.90 -1.64
N ILE A 187 -32.45 -3.21 -2.91
CA ILE A 187 -33.77 -3.70 -3.37
C ILE A 187 -34.11 -4.99 -2.64
N ASP A 188 -33.12 -5.88 -2.42
CA ASP A 188 -33.24 -7.12 -1.65
C ASP A 188 -33.36 -6.89 -0.13
N GLY A 189 -33.44 -5.65 0.34
CA GLY A 189 -33.60 -5.29 1.76
C GLY A 189 -32.31 -5.36 2.58
N ALA A 190 -31.12 -5.38 1.96
CA ALA A 190 -29.87 -5.43 2.70
C ALA A 190 -29.54 -4.07 3.35
N GLY A 191 -29.38 -4.05 4.67
CA GLY A 191 -28.88 -2.89 5.41
C GLY A 191 -27.39 -2.65 5.19
N HIS A 192 -26.90 -1.47 5.60
CA HIS A 192 -25.50 -1.02 5.37
C HIS A 192 -24.45 -2.01 5.86
N MET A 193 -24.63 -2.62 7.04
CA MET A 193 -23.67 -3.60 7.58
C MET A 193 -23.61 -4.87 6.73
N ARG A 194 -24.77 -5.35 6.22
CA ARG A 194 -24.80 -6.51 5.33
C ARG A 194 -24.12 -6.21 4.00
N ILE A 195 -24.34 -5.02 3.43
CA ILE A 195 -23.64 -4.55 2.22
C ILE A 195 -22.14 -4.48 2.46
N LEU A 196 -21.69 -3.87 3.57
CA LEU A 196 -20.27 -3.78 3.91
C LEU A 196 -19.63 -5.16 4.00
N THR A 197 -20.21 -6.07 4.81
CA THR A 197 -19.57 -7.35 5.13
C THR A 197 -19.70 -8.39 4.01
N ARG A 198 -20.78 -8.39 3.21
CA ARG A 198 -21.03 -9.40 2.19
C ARG A 198 -20.67 -8.97 0.77
N ILE A 199 -20.55 -7.68 0.50
CA ILE A 199 -20.27 -7.17 -0.86
C ILE A 199 -18.96 -6.38 -0.88
N VAL A 200 -18.87 -5.30 -0.09
CA VAL A 200 -17.75 -4.35 -0.20
C VAL A 200 -16.44 -4.95 0.32
N LEU A 201 -16.44 -5.57 1.51
CA LEU A 201 -15.22 -6.19 2.07
C LEU A 201 -14.72 -7.36 1.22
N PRO A 202 -15.54 -8.31 0.76
CA PRO A 202 -15.09 -9.36 -0.13
C PRO A 202 -14.52 -8.86 -1.46
N ALA A 203 -15.14 -7.82 -2.05
CA ALA A 203 -14.65 -7.20 -3.27
C ALA A 203 -13.32 -6.44 -3.08
N SER A 204 -13.04 -5.98 -1.86
CA SER A 204 -11.84 -5.22 -1.50
C SER A 204 -10.79 -6.05 -0.74
N ARG A 205 -10.89 -7.37 -0.76
CA ARG A 205 -9.96 -8.27 -0.04
C ARG A 205 -8.48 -7.97 -0.31
N PRO A 206 -8.02 -7.74 -1.56
CA PRO A 206 -6.61 -7.47 -1.80
C PRO A 206 -6.12 -6.22 -1.06
N THR A 207 -6.90 -5.14 -1.12
CA THR A 207 -6.59 -3.87 -0.45
C THR A 207 -6.62 -4.03 1.07
N LEU A 208 -7.59 -4.77 1.60
CA LEU A 208 -7.69 -5.05 3.02
C LEU A 208 -6.50 -5.88 3.53
N THR A 209 -6.11 -6.92 2.78
CA THR A 209 -4.94 -7.74 3.13
C THR A 209 -3.65 -6.92 3.12
N ALA A 210 -3.47 -6.07 2.10
CA ALA A 210 -2.33 -5.16 2.03
C ALA A 210 -2.31 -4.19 3.23
N LEU A 211 -3.46 -3.63 3.60
CA LEU A 211 -3.56 -2.74 4.76
C LEU A 211 -3.22 -3.46 6.07
N ILE A 212 -3.77 -4.65 6.30
CA ILE A 212 -3.44 -5.48 7.48
C ILE A 212 -1.93 -5.71 7.55
N LEU A 213 -1.31 -6.09 6.44
CA LEU A 213 0.13 -6.32 6.38
C LEU A 213 0.93 -5.05 6.71
N ILE A 214 0.61 -3.93 6.07
CA ILE A 214 1.30 -2.66 6.30
C ILE A 214 1.17 -2.24 7.76
N THR A 215 -0.04 -2.31 8.33
CA THR A 215 -0.29 -1.93 9.73
C THR A 215 0.46 -2.84 10.70
N ALA A 216 0.43 -4.16 10.47
CA ALA A 216 1.11 -5.13 11.32
C ALA A 216 2.64 -4.96 11.28
N VAL A 217 3.22 -4.75 10.09
CA VAL A 217 4.66 -4.52 9.93
C VAL A 217 5.08 -3.20 10.57
N ASN A 218 4.31 -2.13 10.39
CA ASN A 218 4.60 -0.85 11.02
C ASN A 218 4.55 -0.94 12.55
N GLN A 219 3.55 -1.64 13.09
CA GLN A 219 3.43 -1.83 14.54
C GLN A 219 4.55 -2.73 15.09
N TRP A 220 4.92 -3.79 14.37
CA TRP A 220 6.04 -4.66 14.74
C TRP A 220 7.36 -3.88 14.81
N ASN A 221 7.62 -3.01 13.85
CA ASN A 221 8.84 -2.19 13.77
C ASN A 221 8.78 -0.93 14.65
N SER A 222 7.69 -0.71 15.38
CA SER A 222 7.56 0.46 16.25
C SER A 222 8.63 0.45 17.34
N PHE A 223 9.41 1.53 17.41
CA PHE A 223 10.53 1.68 18.35
C PHE A 223 10.40 2.95 19.20
N MET A 224 10.27 4.09 18.52
CA MET A 224 10.37 5.40 19.18
C MET A 224 9.28 5.60 20.23
N TRP A 225 8.03 5.32 19.87
CA TRP A 225 6.89 5.48 20.78
C TRP A 225 6.97 4.56 22.01
N PRO A 226 7.10 3.22 21.85
CA PRO A 226 7.27 2.32 23.00
C PRO A 226 8.48 2.68 23.88
N ARG A 227 9.57 3.14 23.29
CA ARG A 227 10.76 3.55 24.01
C ARG A 227 10.49 4.73 24.95
N ILE A 228 9.62 5.65 24.54
CA ILE A 228 9.29 6.85 25.31
C ILE A 228 8.24 6.56 26.38
N ILE A 229 7.16 5.84 26.02
CA ILE A 229 6.00 5.67 26.89
C ILE A 229 6.14 4.49 27.87
N ALA A 230 6.87 3.44 27.48
CA ALA A 230 7.04 2.20 28.25
C ALA A 230 8.54 1.87 28.43
N ASN A 231 9.29 2.81 28.98
CA ASN A 231 10.74 2.69 29.13
C ASN A 231 11.16 1.56 30.08
N GLN A 232 10.34 1.25 31.09
CA GLN A 232 10.63 0.23 32.08
C GLN A 232 10.00 -1.12 31.73
N SER A 233 8.68 -1.19 31.63
CA SER A 233 7.88 -2.37 31.33
C SER A 233 6.45 -1.95 30.95
N PRO A 234 5.74 -2.65 30.05
CA PRO A 234 6.21 -3.78 29.23
C PRO A 234 7.09 -3.32 28.05
N ARG A 235 8.14 -4.07 27.77
CA ARG A 235 9.03 -3.75 26.64
C ARG A 235 8.52 -4.43 25.37
N VAL A 236 8.59 -3.72 24.26
CA VAL A 236 8.41 -4.32 22.93
C VAL A 236 9.74 -4.84 22.40
N VAL A 237 9.68 -5.78 21.46
CA VAL A 237 10.84 -6.53 20.96
C VAL A 237 11.94 -5.62 20.40
N THR A 238 11.60 -4.54 19.71
CA THR A 238 12.55 -3.57 19.17
C THR A 238 13.31 -2.81 20.24
N VAL A 239 12.63 -2.45 21.34
CA VAL A 239 13.22 -1.76 22.49
C VAL A 239 14.08 -2.72 23.31
N ALA A 240 13.61 -3.96 23.53
CA ALA A 240 14.36 -4.99 24.24
C ALA A 240 15.65 -5.37 23.50
N ALA A 241 15.58 -5.55 22.17
CA ALA A 241 16.75 -5.84 21.34
C ALA A 241 17.77 -4.69 21.36
N ALA A 242 17.31 -3.44 21.27
CA ALA A 242 18.18 -2.28 21.38
C ALA A 242 18.84 -2.12 22.77
N ALA A 243 18.16 -2.52 23.83
CA ALA A 243 18.73 -2.46 25.18
C ALA A 243 19.95 -3.37 25.37
N LEU A 244 20.06 -4.47 24.60
CA LEU A 244 21.23 -5.36 24.64
C LEU A 244 22.55 -4.66 24.30
N GLN A 245 22.53 -3.56 23.54
CA GLN A 245 23.72 -2.78 23.20
C GLN A 245 24.36 -2.12 24.43
N PHE A 246 23.59 -1.91 25.50
CA PHE A 246 24.06 -1.26 26.72
C PHE A 246 24.41 -2.26 27.84
N HIS A 247 24.20 -3.57 27.61
CA HIS A 247 24.61 -4.60 28.57
C HIS A 247 26.08 -4.95 28.37
N HIS A 248 26.92 -4.71 29.35
CA HIS A 248 28.38 -4.93 29.32
C HIS A 248 28.78 -6.37 28.94
N ASN A 249 27.89 -7.34 29.19
CA ASN A 249 28.14 -8.76 28.91
C ASN A 249 27.48 -9.24 27.59
N ALA A 250 26.79 -8.35 26.85
CA ALA A 250 26.21 -8.73 25.58
C ALA A 250 27.26 -8.69 24.48
N GLY A 251 27.87 -9.83 24.21
CA GLY A 251 28.77 -10.00 23.08
C GLY A 251 28.04 -9.78 21.74
N ARG A 252 28.80 -9.57 20.68
CA ARG A 252 28.28 -9.37 19.31
C ARG A 252 27.30 -10.47 18.88
N ALA A 253 27.58 -11.73 19.27
CA ALA A 253 26.71 -12.86 18.99
C ALA A 253 25.31 -12.73 19.60
N HIS A 254 25.18 -12.24 20.83
CA HIS A 254 23.88 -11.99 21.48
C HIS A 254 23.08 -10.90 20.76
N MET A 255 23.72 -9.81 20.32
CA MET A 255 23.06 -8.74 19.56
C MET A 255 22.55 -9.26 18.21
N MET A 256 23.34 -10.07 17.52
CA MET A 256 22.95 -10.66 16.22
C MET A 256 21.90 -11.74 16.38
N ALA A 257 21.92 -12.53 17.46
CA ALA A 257 20.86 -13.47 17.82
C ALA A 257 19.53 -12.76 18.09
N ALA A 258 19.55 -11.65 18.83
CA ALA A 258 18.36 -10.83 19.04
C ALA A 258 17.83 -10.25 17.72
N ALA A 259 18.70 -9.70 16.87
CA ALA A 259 18.31 -9.19 15.56
C ALA A 259 17.67 -10.27 14.67
N ALA A 260 18.23 -11.47 14.65
CA ALA A 260 17.66 -12.61 13.93
C ALA A 260 16.27 -13.00 14.47
N LEU A 261 16.09 -13.05 15.81
CA LEU A 261 14.79 -13.35 16.43
C LEU A 261 13.74 -12.29 16.12
N VAL A 262 14.11 -11.01 16.09
CA VAL A 262 13.20 -9.91 15.70
C VAL A 262 12.75 -10.04 14.24
N LEU A 263 13.61 -10.57 13.37
CA LEU A 263 13.30 -10.70 11.94
C LEU A 263 12.33 -11.85 11.63
N ILE A 264 12.42 -12.97 12.39
CA ILE A 264 11.64 -14.19 12.12
C ILE A 264 10.13 -13.92 12.00
N PRO A 265 9.45 -13.26 12.94
CA PRO A 265 7.99 -13.05 12.85
C PRO A 265 7.58 -12.19 11.64
N VAL A 266 8.41 -11.22 11.26
CA VAL A 266 8.15 -10.40 10.05
C VAL A 266 8.23 -11.25 8.79
N VAL A 267 9.26 -12.09 8.68
CA VAL A 267 9.43 -13.00 7.54
C VAL A 267 8.27 -13.99 7.48
N VAL A 268 7.89 -14.59 8.62
CA VAL A 268 6.74 -15.51 8.69
C VAL A 268 5.45 -14.80 8.28
N LEU A 269 5.19 -13.60 8.77
CA LEU A 269 4.03 -12.80 8.40
C LEU A 269 3.99 -12.53 6.89
N LEU A 270 5.11 -12.12 6.31
CA LEU A 270 5.23 -11.87 4.87
C LEU A 270 5.00 -13.16 4.05
N LEU A 271 5.57 -14.29 4.49
CA LEU A 271 5.40 -15.57 3.81
C LEU A 271 3.95 -16.09 3.86
N VAL A 272 3.28 -15.91 4.99
CA VAL A 272 1.86 -16.31 5.16
C VAL A 272 0.93 -15.44 4.30
N LEU A 273 1.18 -14.13 4.24
CA LEU A 273 0.30 -13.20 3.54
C LEU A 273 0.62 -13.09 2.04
N ARG A 274 1.85 -13.38 1.60
CA ARG A 274 2.22 -13.28 0.17
C ARG A 274 1.30 -14.08 -0.75
N GLY A 275 0.87 -15.26 -0.32
CA GLY A 275 -0.03 -16.13 -1.09
C GLY A 275 -1.42 -15.52 -1.28
N ARG A 276 -1.86 -14.68 -0.33
CA ARG A 276 -3.15 -13.99 -0.40
C ARG A 276 -3.10 -12.68 -1.18
N VAL A 277 -1.96 -12.00 -1.17
CA VAL A 277 -1.75 -10.75 -1.93
C VAL A 277 -1.45 -11.03 -3.40
N GLY A 278 -0.62 -12.05 -3.71
CA GLY A 278 -0.19 -12.35 -5.07
C GLY A 278 -1.29 -12.94 -5.96
N GLY A 279 -2.10 -13.87 -5.44
CA GLY A 279 -3.15 -14.53 -6.21
C GLY A 279 -4.25 -13.58 -6.68
N ASP A 280 -4.70 -12.69 -5.80
CA ASP A 280 -5.79 -11.76 -6.11
C ASP A 280 -5.34 -10.57 -6.98
N ALA A 281 -4.08 -10.13 -6.87
CA ALA A 281 -3.52 -9.06 -7.70
C ALA A 281 -3.33 -9.50 -9.15
N LEU A 282 -2.84 -10.73 -9.39
CA LEU A 282 -2.69 -11.30 -10.73
C LEU A 282 -4.05 -11.49 -11.41
N LEU A 283 -5.04 -12.04 -10.70
CA LEU A 283 -6.41 -12.20 -11.20
C LEU A 283 -7.09 -10.84 -11.49
N GLY A 284 -6.78 -9.79 -10.72
CA GLY A 284 -7.28 -8.44 -10.96
C GLY A 284 -6.72 -7.82 -12.24
N VAL A 285 -5.43 -8.01 -12.52
CA VAL A 285 -4.77 -7.53 -13.75
C VAL A 285 -5.31 -8.27 -14.98
N GLU A 286 -5.48 -9.60 -14.91
CA GLU A 286 -6.03 -10.39 -16.01
C GLU A 286 -7.48 -10.02 -16.31
N ARG A 287 -8.32 -9.82 -15.29
CA ARG A 287 -9.71 -9.36 -15.47
C ARG A 287 -9.79 -7.97 -16.07
N GLY A 288 -8.93 -7.06 -15.64
CA GLY A 288 -8.82 -5.71 -16.24
C GLY A 288 -8.39 -5.75 -17.71
N ALA A 289 -7.40 -6.57 -18.03
CA ALA A 289 -6.94 -6.77 -19.41
C ALA A 289 -8.00 -7.44 -20.30
N ALA A 290 -8.73 -8.44 -19.78
CA ALA A 290 -9.82 -9.07 -20.50
C ALA A 290 -10.99 -8.12 -20.76
N ALA A 291 -11.38 -7.30 -19.79
CA ALA A 291 -12.41 -6.28 -19.93
C ALA A 291 -12.00 -5.20 -20.94
N ALA A 292 -10.75 -4.74 -20.92
CA ALA A 292 -10.21 -3.79 -21.90
C ALA A 292 -10.22 -4.36 -23.33
N ARG A 293 -9.88 -5.64 -23.51
CA ARG A 293 -9.94 -6.33 -24.81
C ARG A 293 -11.37 -6.49 -25.30
N MET A 294 -12.35 -6.78 -24.43
CA MET A 294 -13.77 -6.84 -24.81
C MET A 294 -14.32 -5.48 -25.21
N MET A 295 -13.97 -4.40 -24.50
CA MET A 295 -14.36 -3.03 -24.85
C MET A 295 -13.74 -2.56 -26.17
N GLY A 296 -12.48 -2.91 -26.42
CA GLY A 296 -11.80 -2.65 -27.69
C GLY A 296 -12.46 -3.33 -28.87
N ARG A 297 -12.87 -4.60 -28.73
CA ARG A 297 -13.63 -5.34 -29.74
C ARG A 297 -15.01 -4.73 -30.03
N ARG A 298 -15.75 -4.30 -29.01
CA ARG A 298 -17.05 -3.63 -29.19
C ARG A 298 -16.94 -2.28 -29.91
N ARG A 299 -15.84 -1.52 -29.70
CA ARG A 299 -15.57 -0.28 -30.46
C ARG A 299 -15.15 -0.55 -31.89
N ALA A 300 -14.42 -1.62 -32.18
CA ALA A 300 -14.03 -2.00 -33.53
C ALA A 300 -15.25 -2.45 -34.39
N VAL A 301 -16.21 -3.14 -33.81
CA VAL A 301 -17.46 -3.58 -34.49
C VAL A 301 -18.42 -2.40 -34.77
N ARG A 302 -18.33 -1.29 -34.00
CA ARG A 302 -19.16 -0.10 -34.20
C ARG A 302 -18.56 0.95 -35.18
N ARG A 303 -17.40 0.70 -35.77
CA ARG A 303 -16.91 1.57 -36.82
C ARG A 303 -17.73 1.28 -38.09
N PRO A 304 -18.56 2.22 -38.58
CA PRO A 304 -19.27 2.04 -39.86
C PRO A 304 -18.23 1.84 -40.96
N GLY A 305 -18.39 0.74 -41.70
CA GLY A 305 -17.50 0.42 -42.80
C GLY A 305 -17.44 1.57 -43.83
N PRO A 306 -16.34 1.72 -44.59
CA PRO A 306 -16.13 2.80 -45.53
C PRO A 306 -17.16 2.88 -46.68
N ALA A 307 -18.06 1.90 -46.82
CA ALA A 307 -19.11 1.86 -47.81
C ALA A 307 -20.35 2.74 -47.49
N ALA A 308 -20.59 3.11 -46.23
CA ALA A 308 -21.74 3.95 -45.86
C ALA A 308 -21.56 5.44 -46.22
N GLY A 309 -20.31 5.93 -46.31
CA GLY A 309 -20.00 7.31 -46.66
C GLY A 309 -20.19 7.69 -48.11
N ARG A 310 -20.16 6.72 -49.05
CA ARG A 310 -20.29 6.99 -50.46
C ARG A 310 -21.75 7.11 -50.97
N ARG A 311 -22.74 6.64 -50.23
CA ARG A 311 -24.15 6.79 -50.62
C ARG A 311 -24.81 8.08 -50.12
N ALA A 312 -24.28 8.70 -49.05
CA ALA A 312 -24.79 9.98 -48.53
C ALA A 312 -24.34 11.19 -49.33
N ALA A 313 -23.22 11.11 -50.08
CA ALA A 313 -22.70 12.22 -50.89
C ALA A 313 -23.44 12.45 -52.23
N ARG A 314 -24.35 11.55 -52.63
CA ARG A 314 -25.07 11.63 -53.92
C ARG A 314 -26.46 12.27 -53.85
N ARG A 315 -26.89 12.82 -52.73
CA ARG A 315 -28.20 13.50 -52.61
C ARG A 315 -28.04 14.89 -51.98
N ARG A 316 -27.23 15.77 -52.59
CA ARG A 316 -27.38 17.21 -52.41
C ARG A 316 -28.18 17.75 -53.56
N PRO A 317 -29.33 18.38 -53.35
CA PRO A 317 -30.04 19.14 -54.41
C PRO A 317 -29.21 20.36 -54.81
N PRO A 318 -29.35 20.85 -56.08
CA PRO A 318 -28.60 21.98 -56.54
C PRO A 318 -28.97 23.25 -55.74
N PRO A 319 -28.05 24.21 -55.62
CA PRO A 319 -28.30 25.46 -54.91
C PRO A 319 -29.30 26.32 -55.76
N GLY A 320 -30.35 26.81 -55.05
CA GLY A 320 -31.31 27.73 -55.61
C GLY A 320 -30.68 29.11 -55.88
N PRO A 321 -31.28 29.91 -56.82
CA PRO A 321 -30.75 31.21 -57.24
C PRO A 321 -30.78 32.22 -56.06
N PRO A 322 -29.88 33.22 -56.05
CA PRO A 322 -29.80 34.23 -55.02
C PRO A 322 -31.01 35.18 -55.04
N PRO A 323 -31.50 35.66 -53.87
CA PRO A 323 -32.56 36.69 -53.89
C PRO A 323 -31.97 38.05 -54.29
N SER A 324 -32.64 38.69 -55.23
CA SER A 324 -32.42 40.07 -55.64
C SER A 324 -32.69 41.07 -54.55
N GLY A 325 -31.89 42.10 -54.52
CA GLY A 325 -31.79 43.11 -53.49
C GLY A 325 -32.98 44.06 -53.32
N SER A 326 -32.88 44.79 -52.27
CA SER A 326 -33.19 46.25 -52.28
C SER A 326 -32.66 46.90 -51.00
N PRO A 327 -32.34 48.19 -51.05
CA PRO A 327 -31.54 48.91 -50.12
C PRO A 327 -32.38 49.76 -49.15
N GLY A 328 -31.86 50.12 -48.05
CA GLY A 328 -32.47 51.16 -47.24
C GLY A 328 -31.93 51.20 -45.80
N ALA A 329 -30.94 51.99 -45.62
CA ALA A 329 -30.88 53.18 -44.78
C ALA A 329 -30.76 52.99 -43.23
N SER A 330 -29.72 53.59 -42.80
CA SER A 330 -29.56 54.50 -41.62
C SER A 330 -28.87 53.97 -40.37
N SER A 331 -27.66 54.41 -40.24
CA SER A 331 -26.88 54.61 -39.00
C SER A 331 -27.37 55.87 -38.26
N PRO A 332 -26.68 56.26 -37.17
CA PRO A 332 -26.56 55.83 -35.76
C PRO A 332 -27.14 56.97 -34.85
N PRO A 333 -26.75 57.33 -33.66
CA PRO A 333 -25.60 57.07 -32.78
C PRO A 333 -25.90 57.04 -31.24
N GLY A 334 -24.89 56.82 -30.46
CA GLY A 334 -24.81 57.56 -29.20
C GLY A 334 -24.45 56.80 -27.94
N ARG A 335 -23.18 56.89 -27.58
CA ARG A 335 -22.63 57.37 -26.27
C ARG A 335 -23.36 56.96 -24.99
N ARG A 336 -22.67 56.33 -24.02
CA ARG A 336 -21.98 57.03 -22.91
C ARG A 336 -21.22 56.08 -21.95
N ARG A 337 -20.02 56.50 -21.62
CA ARG A 337 -19.22 56.18 -20.47
C ARG A 337 -19.93 56.54 -19.15
N ARG A 338 -19.60 55.84 -18.06
CA ARG A 338 -19.33 56.29 -16.67
C ARG A 338 -18.78 55.06 -15.94
N ASP A 339 -17.57 54.98 -15.55
CA ASP A 339 -16.79 55.66 -14.49
C ASP A 339 -17.46 55.59 -13.11
N GLY A 340 -16.64 55.11 -12.13
CA GLY A 340 -16.73 55.31 -10.71
C GLY A 340 -17.08 54.02 -9.96
N GLY A 341 -16.23 53.36 -9.13
CA GLY A 341 -15.32 53.91 -8.12
C GLY A 341 -15.87 53.65 -6.74
N ARG A 342 -15.38 52.67 -6.08
CA ARG A 342 -14.86 52.54 -4.73
C ARG A 342 -14.64 51.09 -4.36
#